data_ffcacde4e79244b7920f15dfa44bdd43
#
_entry.id   ffcacde4e79244b7920f15dfa44bdd43
#
_cell.length_a   1.000
_cell.length_b   1.000
_cell.length_c   1.000
_cell.angle_alpha   90.00
_cell.angle_beta   90.00
_cell.angle_gamma   90.00
#
_symmetry.space_group_name_H-M   'P 1'
#
loop_
_entity.id
_entity.type
_entity.pdbx_description
1 polymer ?
#
loop_
_entity_poly.entity_id
_entity_poly.type
_entity_poly.pdbx_seq_one_letter_code
_entity_poly.pdbx_strand_id
1 'polypeptide(L)' 'MSINFVEFREIYCNDCKNILARYNVKYYTEDMIAELIQTVHVIHTRGGHHIKIHKKKSGNN' A
#
# COMPACT_ATOMS: atom_id res chain seq x y z
N MET A 1 13.21 27.14 -0.92
CA MET A 1 13.58 25.72 -0.89
C MET A 1 12.34 24.86 -0.80
N SER A 2 12.25 23.89 -1.64
CA SER A 2 11.09 23.02 -1.66
C SER A 2 11.40 21.75 -0.86
N ILE A 3 10.37 21.27 -0.18
CA ILE A 3 10.44 19.98 0.52
C ILE A 3 9.76 18.95 -0.35
N ASN A 4 10.49 17.93 -0.67
CA ASN A 4 9.95 16.84 -1.48
C ASN A 4 9.41 15.76 -0.57
N PHE A 5 8.10 15.53 -0.68
CA PHE A 5 7.46 14.47 0.05
C PHE A 5 7.09 13.35 -0.92
N VAL A 6 7.32 12.16 -0.48
CA VAL A 6 6.82 10.98 -1.19
C VAL A 6 5.72 10.39 -0.32
N GLU A 7 4.51 10.42 -0.86
CA GLU A 7 3.39 9.76 -0.21
C GLU A 7 3.20 8.40 -0.83
N PHE A 8 3.00 7.41 -0.01
CA PHE A 8 2.73 6.07 -0.52
C PHE A 8 1.74 5.34 0.37
N ARG A 9 1.15 4.32 -0.19
CA ARG A 9 0.27 3.42 0.53
C ARG A 9 0.98 2.12 0.73
N GLU A 10 1.04 1.68 1.96
CA GLU A 10 1.70 0.46 2.35
C GLU A 10 0.64 -0.61 2.56
N ILE A 11 0.72 -1.68 1.80
CA ILE A 11 -0.22 -2.78 1.92
C ILE A 11 0.37 -3.78 2.92
N TYR A 12 -0.31 -3.92 4.03
CA TYR A 12 0.18 -4.72 5.14
C TYR A 12 -0.76 -5.89 5.40
N CYS A 13 -0.19 -7.08 5.50
CA CYS A 13 -0.96 -8.27 5.89
C CYS A 13 -0.86 -8.43 7.40
N ASN A 14 -2.00 -8.29 8.07
CA ASN A 14 -2.04 -8.36 9.52
C ASN A 14 -1.73 -9.76 10.04
N ASP A 15 -2.08 -10.77 9.28
CA ASP A 15 -1.85 -12.17 9.67
C ASP A 15 -0.42 -12.60 9.42
N CYS A 16 0.16 -12.19 8.31
CA CYS A 16 1.56 -12.48 8.01
C CYS A 16 2.51 -11.55 8.74
N LYS A 17 2.00 -10.40 9.20
CA LYS A 17 2.77 -9.34 9.83
C LYS A 17 3.90 -8.85 8.95
N ASN A 18 3.57 -8.73 7.67
CA ASN A 18 4.52 -8.32 6.64
C ASN A 18 3.93 -7.25 5.76
N ILE A 19 4.82 -6.40 5.26
CA ILE A 19 4.45 -5.44 4.24
C ILE A 19 4.47 -6.17 2.90
N LEU A 20 3.33 -6.18 2.22
CA LEU A 20 3.21 -6.86 0.94
C LEU A 20 3.68 -6.00 -0.22
N ALA A 21 3.40 -4.70 -0.15
CA ALA A 21 3.75 -3.79 -1.24
C ALA A 21 3.67 -2.35 -0.76
N ARG A 22 4.32 -1.48 -1.52
CA ARG A 22 4.24 -0.04 -1.34
C ARG A 22 3.94 0.59 -2.69
N TYR A 23 2.95 1.45 -2.71
CA TYR A 23 2.55 2.13 -3.94
C TYR A 23 2.65 3.63 -3.76
N ASN A 24 3.41 4.27 -4.62
CA ASN A 24 3.55 5.72 -4.62
C ASN A 24 2.27 6.35 -5.16
N VAL A 25 1.63 7.21 -4.36
CA VAL A 25 0.35 7.80 -4.78
C VAL A 25 0.48 8.73 -5.96
N LYS A 26 1.70 9.09 -6.31
CA LYS A 26 1.94 9.89 -7.52
C LYS A 26 1.64 9.09 -8.78
N TYR A 27 1.84 7.78 -8.73
CA TYR A 27 1.67 6.91 -9.90
C TYR A 27 0.49 5.97 -9.77
N TYR A 28 0.00 5.77 -8.57
CA TYR A 28 -1.08 4.83 -8.31
C TYR A 28 -2.24 5.56 -7.64
N THR A 29 -3.39 5.57 -8.30
CA THR A 29 -4.60 6.11 -7.70
C THR A 29 -5.16 5.10 -6.70
N GLU A 30 -6.09 5.56 -5.87
CA GLU A 30 -6.72 4.67 -4.92
C GLU A 30 -7.49 3.55 -5.60
N ASP A 31 -8.11 3.85 -6.75
CA ASP A 31 -8.82 2.83 -7.53
C ASP A 31 -7.85 1.77 -8.05
N MET A 32 -6.68 2.19 -8.50
CA MET A 32 -5.67 1.26 -8.98
C MET A 32 -5.16 0.38 -7.85
N ILE A 33 -4.96 0.96 -6.69
CA ILE A 33 -4.50 0.20 -5.53
C ILE A 33 -5.56 -0.81 -5.09
N ALA A 34 -6.82 -0.40 -5.08
CA ALA A 34 -7.91 -1.30 -4.74
C ALA A 34 -7.97 -2.49 -5.70
N GLU A 35 -7.77 -2.22 -6.99
CA GLU A 35 -7.75 -3.26 -8.00
C GLU A 35 -6.56 -4.20 -7.80
N LEU A 36 -5.41 -3.66 -7.46
CA LEU A 36 -4.22 -4.48 -7.19
C LEU A 36 -4.45 -5.39 -5.99
N ILE A 37 -5.13 -4.90 -4.96
CA ILE A 37 -5.45 -5.73 -3.82
C ILE A 37 -6.33 -6.90 -4.24
N GLN A 38 -7.28 -6.66 -5.14
CA GLN A 38 -8.20 -7.70 -5.59
C GLN A 38 -7.58 -8.66 -6.59
N THR A 39 -6.47 -8.28 -7.23
CA THR A 39 -5.85 -9.11 -8.25
C THR A 39 -4.53 -9.71 -7.79
N VAL A 40 -3.60 -8.85 -7.38
CA VAL A 40 -2.25 -9.28 -7.02
C VAL A 40 -2.21 -9.85 -5.60
N HIS A 41 -2.94 -9.22 -4.69
CA HIS A 41 -2.90 -9.60 -3.28
C HIS A 41 -4.09 -10.47 -2.87
N VAL A 42 -4.82 -10.96 -3.84
CA VAL A 42 -6.04 -11.74 -3.59
C VAL A 42 -5.76 -13.03 -2.82
N ILE A 43 -4.56 -13.58 -2.96
CA ILE A 43 -4.21 -14.82 -2.27
C ILE A 43 -4.32 -14.63 -0.76
N HIS A 44 -3.90 -13.48 -0.25
CA HIS A 44 -4.01 -13.19 1.18
C HIS A 44 -5.46 -13.03 1.62
N THR A 45 -6.25 -12.29 0.85
CA THR A 45 -7.64 -12.05 1.23
C THR A 45 -8.48 -13.33 1.12
N ARG A 46 -8.22 -14.15 0.11
CA ARG A 46 -8.95 -15.41 -0.06
C ARG A 46 -8.59 -16.43 1.01
N GLY A 47 -7.40 -16.33 1.55
CA GLY A 47 -6.98 -17.19 2.64
C GLY A 47 -7.50 -16.77 4.00
N GLY A 48 -8.32 -15.72 4.05
CA GLY A 48 -8.84 -15.20 5.30
C GLY A 48 -7.91 -14.22 5.99
N HIS A 49 -6.85 -13.81 5.33
CA HIS A 49 -5.93 -12.84 5.89
C HIS A 49 -6.50 -11.44 5.80
N HIS A 50 -6.24 -10.66 6.83
CA HIS A 50 -6.71 -9.28 6.90
C HIS A 50 -5.63 -8.35 6.36
N ILE A 51 -5.99 -7.55 5.37
CA ILE A 51 -5.08 -6.60 4.75
C ILE A 51 -5.45 -5.21 5.19
N LYS A 52 -4.44 -4.43 5.56
CA LYS A 52 -4.61 -3.04 5.94
C LYS A 52 -3.81 -2.17 5.00
N ILE A 53 -4.34 -0.98 4.72
CA ILE A 53 -3.65 0.01 3.92
C ILE A 53 -3.20 1.11 4.85
N HIS A 54 -1.90 1.31 4.95
CA HIS A 54 -1.33 2.35 5.78
C HIS A 54 -0.92 3.54 4.91
N LYS A 55 -1.31 4.71 5.34
CA LYS A 55 -0.88 5.94 4.67
C LYS A 55 0.46 6.36 5.25
N LYS A 56 1.46 6.36 4.42
CA LYS A 56 2.81 6.72 4.82
C LYS A 56 3.28 7.93 4.04
N LYS A 57 4.10 8.72 4.66
CA LYS A 57 4.68 9.89 4.04
C LYS A 57 6.15 9.94 4.41
N SER A 58 6.99 10.02 3.41
CA SER A 58 8.42 10.17 3.61
C SER A 58 8.82 11.56 3.17
N GLY A 59 9.39 12.31 4.08
CA GLY A 59 9.85 13.66 3.79
C GLY A 59 11.35 13.66 3.63
N ASN A 60 11.83 14.50 2.73
CA ASN A 60 13.24 14.67 2.51
C ASN A 60 13.56 16.16 2.61
N ASN A 61 14.31 16.50 3.60
CA ASN A 61 14.69 17.90 3.82
C ASN A 61 16.01 18.22 3.17
#